data_aca99b6d09bb7ada7a68fda05445a057
#
_entry.id   aca99b6d09bb7ada7a68fda05445a057
#
_cell.length_a   1.000
_cell.length_b   1.000
_cell.length_c   1.000
_cell.angle_alpha   90.00
_cell.angle_beta   90.00
_cell.angle_gamma   90.00
#
_symmetry.space_group_name_H-M   'P 1'
#
loop_
_entity.id
_entity.type
_entity.pdbx_description
1 polymer ?
#
loop_
_entity_poly.entity_id
_entity_poly.type
_entity_poly.pdbx_seq_one_letter_code
_entity_poly.pdbx_strand_id
1 'polypeptide(L)'
;DIISIANEIGTRQFAESMPEYCGVISQNPIIHGSFKRMEKIAKKFDYEVLNKAVEDSKHIYVHDIIEDVNNLKAVEVIQDLTLGNFVVIDIREEEECLQTSCESMKIPFHKLKSEFPKLPKDKEYLLYCEKGIMSQLHAQYLRDAESCTNVRVYRPL
;
A
#
# COMPACT_ATOMS: atom_id res chain seq x y z
N ASP A 1 -1.27 10.57 32.10
CA ASP A 1 -1.07 10.99 30.74
C ASP A 1 -0.64 9.79 29.89
N ILE A 2 -1.26 9.60 28.70
CA ILE A 2 -1.00 8.47 27.80
C ILE A 2 0.49 8.39 27.41
N ILE A 3 1.14 9.55 27.18
CA ILE A 3 2.56 9.61 26.86
C ILE A 3 3.43 9.07 27.99
N SER A 4 3.08 9.37 29.24
CA SER A 4 3.81 8.87 30.41
C SER A 4 3.70 7.35 30.51
N ILE A 5 2.51 6.81 30.31
CA ILE A 5 2.27 5.36 30.30
C ILE A 5 3.06 4.70 29.16
N ALA A 6 3.03 5.26 27.96
CA ALA A 6 3.78 4.72 26.81
C ALA A 6 5.30 4.70 27.05
N ASN A 7 5.84 5.70 27.77
CA ASN A 7 7.24 5.71 28.19
C ASN A 7 7.51 4.60 29.24
N GLU A 8 6.65 4.46 30.22
CA GLU A 8 6.81 3.49 31.30
C GLU A 8 6.80 2.04 30.78
N ILE A 9 5.90 1.71 29.85
CA ILE A 9 5.81 0.39 29.23
C ILE A 9 6.73 0.19 28.03
N GLY A 10 7.54 1.20 27.64
CA GLY A 10 8.55 1.11 26.58
C GLY A 10 8.02 1.13 25.15
N THR A 11 6.74 1.46 24.94
CA THR A 11 6.12 1.46 23.58
C THR A 11 6.27 2.80 22.84
N ARG A 12 6.67 3.88 23.53
CA ARG A 12 6.73 5.22 22.92
C ARG A 12 7.66 5.28 21.72
N GLN A 13 8.89 4.80 21.82
CA GLN A 13 9.85 4.86 20.71
C GLN A 13 9.36 4.09 19.49
N PHE A 14 8.69 2.96 19.72
CA PHE A 14 8.08 2.18 18.65
C PHE A 14 6.95 2.96 17.97
N ALA A 15 6.04 3.56 18.75
CA ALA A 15 4.92 4.34 18.22
C ALA A 15 5.39 5.60 17.45
N GLU A 16 6.41 6.31 17.96
CA GLU A 16 6.97 7.49 17.30
C GLU A 16 7.73 7.15 16.00
N SER A 17 8.24 5.94 15.86
CA SER A 17 8.94 5.48 14.65
C SER A 17 8.00 4.96 13.56
N MET A 18 6.71 4.73 13.88
CA MET A 18 5.75 4.27 12.89
C MET A 18 5.29 5.44 12.00
N PRO A 19 5.31 5.29 10.67
CA PRO A 19 4.79 6.31 9.79
C PRO A 19 3.29 6.50 10.03
N GLU A 20 2.86 7.73 10.30
CA GLU A 20 1.43 8.07 10.38
C GLU A 20 0.80 8.04 8.99
N TYR A 21 -0.05 7.07 8.75
CA TYR A 21 -0.83 6.99 7.51
C TYR A 21 -1.97 8.02 7.46
N CYS A 22 -2.37 8.59 8.59
CA CYS A 22 -3.42 9.62 8.63
C CYS A 22 -3.07 10.88 7.82
N GLY A 23 -1.79 11.25 7.75
CA GLY A 23 -1.32 12.37 6.94
C GLY A 23 -1.43 12.14 5.42
N VAL A 24 -1.44 10.88 4.99
CA VAL A 24 -1.62 10.51 3.57
C VAL A 24 -3.08 10.61 3.14
N ILE A 25 -4.01 10.35 4.08
CA ILE A 25 -5.46 10.33 3.82
C ILE A 25 -6.08 11.71 3.99
N SER A 26 -5.49 12.59 4.81
CA SER A 26 -6.07 13.87 5.18
C SER A 26 -5.12 15.04 4.89
N GLN A 27 -5.34 15.71 3.78
CA GLN A 27 -4.74 17.02 3.53
C GLN A 27 -5.60 18.11 4.21
N ASN A 28 -5.02 18.85 5.14
CA ASN A 28 -5.68 19.93 5.89
C ASN A 28 -6.89 19.46 6.71
N PRO A 29 -6.70 18.62 7.76
CA PRO A 29 -7.79 18.15 8.60
C PRO A 29 -8.51 19.32 9.25
N ILE A 30 -9.84 19.30 9.24
CA ILE A 30 -10.67 20.32 9.91
C ILE A 30 -10.69 20.00 11.40
N ILE A 31 -9.96 20.80 12.17
CA ILE A 31 -9.84 20.64 13.63
C ILE A 31 -11.13 21.09 14.35
N HIS A 32 -11.88 22.02 13.75
CA HIS A 32 -13.16 22.51 14.29
C HIS A 32 -14.27 22.32 13.26
N GLY A 33 -15.01 21.24 13.36
CA GLY A 33 -16.17 20.94 12.52
C GLY A 33 -17.42 21.66 13.02
N SER A 34 -18.14 22.39 12.17
CA SER A 34 -19.46 22.91 12.47
C SER A 34 -20.50 21.81 12.30
N PHE A 35 -21.38 21.63 13.29
CA PHE A 35 -22.46 20.64 13.26
C PHE A 35 -23.31 20.75 11.98
N LYS A 36 -23.68 21.97 11.60
CA LYS A 36 -24.43 22.27 10.39
C LYS A 36 -23.73 21.84 9.10
N ARG A 37 -22.39 21.94 9.07
CA ARG A 37 -21.58 21.47 7.93
C ARG A 37 -21.51 19.94 7.89
N MET A 38 -21.41 19.29 9.05
CA MET A 38 -21.43 17.82 9.13
C MET A 38 -22.75 17.23 8.65
N GLU A 39 -23.90 17.82 9.08
CA GLU A 39 -25.22 17.39 8.58
C GLU A 39 -25.35 17.53 7.05
N LYS A 40 -24.84 18.64 6.49
CA LYS A 40 -24.86 18.84 5.03
C LYS A 40 -24.00 17.81 4.29
N ILE A 41 -22.88 17.42 4.85
CA ILE A 41 -21.99 16.40 4.28
C ILE A 41 -22.62 15.01 4.45
N ALA A 42 -23.18 14.70 5.62
CA ALA A 42 -23.84 13.43 5.89
C ALA A 42 -25.01 13.16 4.93
N LYS A 43 -25.77 14.19 4.56
CA LYS A 43 -26.85 14.06 3.56
C LYS A 43 -26.36 13.72 2.15
N LYS A 44 -25.09 13.94 1.86
CA LYS A 44 -24.45 13.62 0.56
C LYS A 44 -23.69 12.31 0.60
N PHE A 45 -23.55 11.71 1.79
CA PHE A 45 -22.83 10.46 1.96
C PHE A 45 -23.68 9.31 1.38
N ASP A 46 -23.05 8.49 0.58
CA ASP A 46 -23.68 7.28 0.03
C ASP A 46 -23.65 6.16 1.08
N TYR A 47 -24.75 5.97 1.78
CA TYR A 47 -24.88 4.94 2.81
C TYR A 47 -24.92 3.53 2.23
N GLU A 48 -25.21 3.34 0.95
CA GLU A 48 -25.15 2.04 0.28
C GLU A 48 -23.71 1.49 0.30
N VAL A 49 -22.72 2.36 0.09
CA VAL A 49 -21.30 1.99 0.20
C VAL A 49 -20.95 1.50 1.60
N LEU A 50 -21.48 2.17 2.63
CA LEU A 50 -21.25 1.75 4.03
C LEU A 50 -21.93 0.41 4.33
N ASN A 51 -23.19 0.26 3.93
CA ASN A 51 -23.96 -0.97 4.13
C ASN A 51 -23.25 -2.16 3.47
N LYS A 52 -22.82 -1.98 2.22
CA LYS A 52 -22.07 -2.99 1.51
C LYS A 52 -20.74 -3.33 2.19
N ALA A 53 -19.99 -2.35 2.68
CA ALA A 53 -18.76 -2.59 3.41
C ALA A 53 -18.98 -3.37 4.71
N VAL A 54 -20.10 -3.13 5.40
CA VAL A 54 -20.49 -3.90 6.60
C VAL A 54 -20.89 -5.32 6.24
N GLU A 55 -21.68 -5.52 5.18
CA GLU A 55 -22.09 -6.85 4.69
C GLU A 55 -20.89 -7.69 4.21
N ASP A 56 -19.93 -7.04 3.54
CA ASP A 56 -18.72 -7.70 3.03
C ASP A 56 -17.65 -7.91 4.12
N SER A 57 -17.85 -7.32 5.33
CA SER A 57 -16.89 -7.44 6.43
C SER A 57 -16.81 -8.88 6.95
N LYS A 58 -15.59 -9.36 7.20
CA LYS A 58 -15.33 -10.69 7.76
C LYS A 58 -14.62 -10.58 9.09
N HIS A 59 -15.10 -11.33 10.06
CA HIS A 59 -14.40 -11.54 11.33
C HIS A 59 -13.54 -12.79 11.20
N ILE A 60 -12.22 -12.63 11.31
CA ILE A 60 -11.26 -13.72 11.19
C ILE A 60 -10.41 -13.72 12.47
N TYR A 61 -10.16 -14.89 13.04
CA TYR A 61 -9.22 -15.01 14.14
C TYR A 61 -7.78 -14.77 13.68
N VAL A 62 -6.98 -14.14 14.52
CA VAL A 62 -5.59 -13.77 14.16
C VAL A 62 -4.75 -15.00 13.81
N HIS A 63 -4.96 -16.15 14.48
CA HIS A 63 -4.23 -17.37 14.15
C HIS A 63 -4.56 -17.93 12.76
N ASP A 64 -5.80 -17.77 12.27
CA ASP A 64 -6.20 -18.21 10.91
C ASP A 64 -5.52 -17.35 9.85
N ILE A 65 -5.34 -16.05 10.13
CA ILE A 65 -4.59 -15.14 9.25
C ILE A 65 -3.12 -15.57 9.14
N ILE A 66 -2.50 -16.03 10.22
CA ILE A 66 -1.11 -16.48 10.21
C ILE A 66 -0.94 -17.71 9.32
N GLU A 67 -1.88 -18.64 9.34
CA GLU A 67 -1.87 -19.80 8.45
C GLU A 67 -2.04 -19.40 6.98
N ASP A 68 -2.95 -18.49 6.68
CA ASP A 68 -3.16 -17.96 5.33
C ASP A 68 -1.92 -17.21 4.83
N VAL A 69 -1.29 -16.38 5.66
CA VAL A 69 -0.06 -15.64 5.31
C VAL A 69 1.11 -16.60 5.05
N ASN A 70 1.23 -17.69 5.81
CA ASN A 70 2.27 -18.70 5.59
C ASN A 70 2.03 -19.52 4.30
N ASN A 71 0.78 -19.65 3.86
CA ASN A 71 0.39 -20.31 2.62
C ASN A 71 0.47 -19.39 1.39
N LEU A 72 0.50 -18.07 1.58
CA LEU A 72 0.73 -17.12 0.49
C LEU A 72 2.16 -17.30 -0.01
N LYS A 73 2.32 -17.71 -1.26
CA LYS A 73 3.64 -17.69 -1.92
C LYS A 73 4.12 -16.25 -1.94
N ALA A 74 5.09 -15.93 -1.13
CA ALA A 74 5.71 -14.60 -1.09
C ALA A 74 6.10 -14.17 -2.50
N VAL A 75 5.85 -12.90 -2.83
CA VAL A 75 6.30 -12.36 -4.12
C VAL A 75 7.82 -12.35 -4.12
N GLU A 76 8.40 -12.82 -5.22
CA GLU A 76 9.84 -12.86 -5.40
C GLU A 76 10.45 -11.46 -5.33
N VAL A 77 11.55 -11.33 -4.61
CA VAL A 77 12.31 -10.09 -4.47
C VAL A 77 13.57 -10.18 -5.31
N ILE A 78 13.71 -9.27 -6.26
CA ILE A 78 14.87 -9.14 -7.13
C ILE A 78 15.78 -8.04 -6.59
N GLN A 79 17.04 -8.34 -6.40
CA GLN A 79 18.06 -7.40 -5.94
C GLN A 79 18.98 -6.95 -7.06
N ASP A 80 19.20 -7.80 -8.06
CA ASP A 80 20.08 -7.56 -9.18
C ASP A 80 19.29 -7.46 -10.49
N LEU A 81 19.29 -6.29 -11.10
CA LEU A 81 18.59 -6.01 -12.36
C LEU A 81 19.26 -6.63 -13.59
N THR A 82 20.48 -7.14 -13.46
CA THR A 82 21.21 -7.79 -14.59
C THR A 82 20.68 -9.19 -14.87
N LEU A 83 19.89 -9.77 -13.97
CA LEU A 83 19.38 -11.14 -14.08
C LEU A 83 18.25 -11.32 -15.11
N GLY A 84 17.73 -10.23 -15.70
CA GLY A 84 16.65 -10.32 -16.67
C GLY A 84 16.34 -9.00 -17.36
N ASN A 85 15.37 -9.05 -18.27
CA ASN A 85 14.87 -7.86 -18.94
C ASN A 85 13.64 -7.33 -18.19
N PHE A 86 13.89 -6.47 -17.21
CA PHE A 86 12.88 -5.95 -16.32
C PHE A 86 12.50 -4.51 -16.65
N VAL A 87 11.26 -4.14 -16.31
CA VAL A 87 10.81 -2.76 -16.26
C VAL A 87 10.53 -2.41 -14.79
N VAL A 88 11.24 -1.46 -14.23
CA VAL A 88 11.03 -1.02 -12.84
C VAL A 88 9.90 0.00 -12.79
N ILE A 89 8.90 -0.26 -11.97
CA ILE A 89 7.80 0.67 -11.68
C ILE A 89 8.06 1.28 -10.31
N ASP A 90 8.42 2.56 -10.29
CA ASP A 90 8.55 3.34 -9.08
C ASP A 90 7.17 3.78 -8.59
N ILE A 91 6.73 3.21 -7.46
CA ILE A 91 5.39 3.46 -6.91
C ILE A 91 5.35 4.57 -5.87
N ARG A 92 6.45 5.26 -5.59
CA ARG A 92 6.50 6.40 -4.66
C ARG A 92 5.71 7.58 -5.22
N GLU A 93 5.34 8.53 -4.36
CA GLU A 93 4.65 9.76 -4.78
C GLU A 93 5.61 10.88 -5.18
N GLU A 94 6.89 10.75 -4.93
CA GLU A 94 7.93 11.71 -5.30
C GLU A 94 7.90 12.04 -6.80
N GLU A 95 8.28 13.26 -7.16
CA GLU A 95 8.26 13.70 -8.57
C GLU A 95 9.33 12.97 -9.40
N GLU A 96 10.48 12.68 -8.81
CA GLU A 96 11.59 12.02 -9.50
C GLU A 96 11.40 10.50 -9.52
N CYS A 97 11.55 9.92 -10.71
CA CYS A 97 11.58 8.48 -10.89
C CYS A 97 12.94 7.92 -10.46
N LEU A 98 12.93 6.70 -9.91
CA LEU A 98 14.16 5.98 -9.60
C LEU A 98 15.03 5.84 -10.87
N GLN A 99 16.29 6.27 -10.77
CA GLN A 99 17.28 6.03 -11.81
C GLN A 99 17.84 4.62 -11.67
N THR A 100 17.69 3.80 -12.70
CA THR A 100 18.15 2.41 -12.74
C THR A 100 18.90 2.10 -14.03
N SER A 101 19.57 0.97 -14.07
CA SER A 101 20.26 0.48 -15.26
C SER A 101 19.31 -0.11 -16.33
N CYS A 102 18.04 -0.31 -16.00
CA CYS A 102 17.01 -0.81 -16.92
C CYS A 102 15.90 0.21 -17.15
N GLU A 103 14.95 -0.14 -18.04
CA GLU A 103 13.76 0.68 -18.28
C GLU A 103 13.02 0.93 -16.95
N SER A 104 12.71 2.19 -16.68
CA SER A 104 11.95 2.57 -15.49
C SER A 104 10.80 3.50 -15.85
N MET A 105 9.70 3.36 -15.10
CA MET A 105 8.53 4.22 -15.22
C MET A 105 7.97 4.57 -13.85
N LYS A 106 7.21 5.65 -13.81
CA LYS A 106 6.57 6.14 -12.58
C LYS A 106 5.08 5.85 -12.62
N ILE A 107 4.62 5.07 -11.66
CA ILE A 107 3.19 4.86 -11.41
C ILE A 107 2.98 4.90 -9.89
N PRO A 108 2.53 6.03 -9.32
CA PRO A 108 2.27 6.14 -7.90
C PRO A 108 1.31 5.03 -7.41
N PHE A 109 1.53 4.54 -6.19
CA PHE A 109 0.81 3.36 -5.68
C PHE A 109 -0.71 3.47 -5.78
N HIS A 110 -1.29 4.65 -5.58
CA HIS A 110 -2.74 4.88 -5.67
C HIS A 110 -3.31 4.76 -7.10
N LYS A 111 -2.47 4.85 -8.14
CA LYS A 111 -2.83 4.67 -9.55
C LYS A 111 -2.52 3.27 -10.07
N LEU A 112 -1.75 2.49 -9.32
CA LEU A 112 -1.22 1.20 -9.79
C LEU A 112 -2.34 0.23 -10.20
N LYS A 113 -3.42 0.15 -9.42
CA LYS A 113 -4.57 -0.71 -9.72
C LYS A 113 -5.24 -0.40 -11.07
N SER A 114 -5.32 0.88 -11.46
CA SER A 114 -5.96 1.31 -12.71
C SER A 114 -5.01 1.32 -13.90
N GLU A 115 -3.72 1.51 -13.67
CA GLU A 115 -2.72 1.63 -14.74
C GLU A 115 -2.02 0.31 -15.07
N PHE A 116 -1.74 -0.53 -14.08
CA PHE A 116 -1.02 -1.80 -14.29
C PHE A 116 -1.70 -2.74 -15.30
N PRO A 117 -3.04 -2.91 -15.31
CA PRO A 117 -3.72 -3.76 -16.28
C PRO A 117 -3.57 -3.29 -17.74
N LYS A 118 -3.21 -2.01 -17.96
CA LYS A 118 -3.01 -1.43 -19.30
C LYS A 118 -1.61 -1.67 -19.83
N LEU A 119 -0.68 -2.12 -19.00
CA LEU A 119 0.70 -2.37 -19.39
C LEU A 119 0.83 -3.64 -20.24
N PRO A 120 1.84 -3.72 -21.12
CA PRO A 120 2.15 -4.93 -21.90
C PRO A 120 2.33 -6.16 -21.02
N LYS A 121 1.64 -7.25 -21.32
CA LYS A 121 1.67 -8.48 -20.51
C LYS A 121 2.88 -9.36 -20.77
N ASP A 122 3.63 -9.10 -21.80
CA ASP A 122 4.84 -9.79 -22.21
C ASP A 122 6.12 -9.30 -21.52
N LYS A 123 6.01 -8.22 -20.74
CA LYS A 123 7.12 -7.67 -19.96
C LYS A 123 7.05 -8.13 -18.50
N GLU A 124 8.21 -8.23 -17.86
CA GLU A 124 8.36 -8.51 -16.43
C GLU A 124 8.53 -7.20 -15.66
N TYR A 125 7.68 -6.98 -14.66
CA TYR A 125 7.64 -5.74 -13.90
C TYR A 125 8.16 -5.91 -12.48
N LEU A 126 8.93 -4.95 -12.02
CA LEU A 126 9.46 -4.89 -10.66
C LEU A 126 8.94 -3.65 -9.95
N LEU A 127 8.12 -3.82 -8.93
CA LEU A 127 7.63 -2.69 -8.13
C LEU A 127 8.71 -2.23 -7.14
N TYR A 128 8.96 -0.94 -7.11
CA TYR A 128 9.92 -0.33 -6.21
C TYR A 128 9.28 0.70 -5.29
N CYS A 129 9.62 0.63 -4.01
CA CYS A 129 9.47 1.71 -3.04
C CYS A 129 10.65 1.72 -2.06
N GLU A 130 10.91 2.83 -1.41
CA GLU A 130 12.11 3.03 -0.58
C GLU A 130 12.31 1.94 0.50
N LYS A 131 11.25 1.58 1.23
CA LYS A 131 11.30 0.59 2.33
C LYS A 131 10.91 -0.83 1.88
N GLY A 132 10.51 -1.04 0.65
CA GLY A 132 10.09 -2.34 0.12
C GLY A 132 8.73 -2.85 0.63
N ILE A 133 8.09 -2.20 1.61
CA ILE A 133 6.82 -2.67 2.21
C ILE A 133 5.65 -2.47 1.26
N MET A 134 5.48 -1.25 0.73
CA MET A 134 4.38 -0.94 -0.18
C MET A 134 4.50 -1.70 -1.50
N SER A 135 5.71 -1.84 -2.05
CA SER A 135 5.95 -2.63 -3.25
C SER A 135 5.58 -4.10 -3.06
N GLN A 136 5.91 -4.69 -1.90
CA GLN A 136 5.54 -6.06 -1.57
C GLN A 136 4.01 -6.23 -1.49
N LEU A 137 3.34 -5.34 -0.76
CA LEU A 137 1.89 -5.37 -0.58
C LEU A 137 1.15 -5.25 -1.92
N HIS A 138 1.55 -4.29 -2.76
CA HIS A 138 0.90 -4.09 -4.05
C HIS A 138 1.21 -5.19 -5.06
N ALA A 139 2.44 -5.73 -5.07
CA ALA A 139 2.78 -6.86 -5.91
C ALA A 139 1.97 -8.11 -5.53
N GLN A 140 1.80 -8.36 -4.22
CA GLN A 140 0.95 -9.45 -3.72
C GLN A 140 -0.50 -9.27 -4.16
N TYR A 141 -1.06 -8.05 -4.00
CA TYR A 141 -2.41 -7.73 -4.44
C TYR A 141 -2.61 -7.99 -5.95
N LEU A 142 -1.69 -7.53 -6.79
CA LEU A 142 -1.77 -7.73 -8.25
C LEU A 142 -1.73 -9.22 -8.62
N ARG A 143 -0.98 -10.03 -7.89
CA ARG A 143 -0.93 -11.48 -8.11
C ARG A 143 -2.21 -12.18 -7.68
N ASP A 144 -2.72 -11.85 -6.51
CA ASP A 144 -3.84 -12.58 -5.89
C ASP A 144 -5.19 -12.12 -6.44
N ALA A 145 -5.41 -10.81 -6.56
CA ALA A 145 -6.68 -10.25 -7.01
C ALA A 145 -6.80 -10.10 -8.52
N GLU A 146 -5.69 -9.76 -9.21
CA GLU A 146 -5.68 -9.50 -10.65
C GLU A 146 -5.01 -10.62 -11.46
N SER A 147 -4.56 -11.70 -10.79
CA SER A 147 -3.89 -12.86 -11.40
C SER A 147 -2.67 -12.48 -12.26
N CYS A 148 -1.98 -11.42 -11.91
CA CYS A 148 -0.80 -10.95 -12.62
C CYS A 148 0.41 -11.79 -12.20
N THR A 149 0.94 -12.62 -13.09
CA THR A 149 2.11 -13.48 -12.81
C THR A 149 3.44 -12.82 -13.10
N ASN A 150 3.43 -11.71 -13.86
CA ASN A 150 4.60 -11.00 -14.36
C ASN A 150 5.00 -9.79 -13.48
N VAL A 151 4.69 -9.83 -12.19
CA VAL A 151 5.03 -8.79 -11.22
C VAL A 151 5.85 -9.36 -10.07
N ARG A 152 6.96 -8.68 -9.73
CA ARG A 152 7.86 -8.96 -8.60
C ARG A 152 8.22 -7.67 -7.90
N VAL A 153 9.09 -7.74 -6.91
CA VAL A 153 9.54 -6.60 -6.12
C VAL A 153 11.02 -6.33 -6.40
N TYR A 154 11.37 -5.09 -6.61
CA TYR A 154 12.76 -4.63 -6.63
C TYR A 154 13.16 -4.10 -5.27
N ARG A 155 14.25 -4.64 -4.72
CA ARG A 155 14.87 -4.15 -3.49
C ARG A 155 16.38 -4.14 -3.68
N PRO A 156 16.98 -2.99 -4.04
CA PRO A 156 18.43 -2.87 -4.13
C PRO A 156 19.09 -3.18 -2.78
N LEU A 157 20.31 -3.69 -2.81
CA LEU A 157 21.13 -3.98 -1.63
C LEU A 157 21.58 -2.70 -0.92
#